data_1dff5a71cea0d5264892541db7ccf55c
#
_entry.id   1dff5a71cea0d5264892541db7ccf55c
#
_cell.length_a   1.000
_cell.length_b   1.000
_cell.length_c   1.000
_cell.angle_alpha   90.00
_cell.angle_beta   90.00
_cell.angle_gamma   90.00
#
_symmetry.space_group_name_H-M   'P 1'
#
loop_
_entity.id
_entity.type
_entity.pdbx_description
1 polymer ?
#
loop_
_entity_poly.entity_id
_entity_poly.type
_entity_poly.pdbx_seq_one_letter_code
_entity_poly.pdbx_strand_id
1 'polypeptide(L)'
;MAEKKGGKPAARKKAAARPAAKKAPAKKATAAKAEVVRPEPTRIKYEPREARALQRMARQSPYKMRLVIDQIRGKTVNEAIALLTFSKKHAAKQIEKVLKSAVANAENRARPENATLDVDELFVKYAVVNEGQKMKRWTPAAMGRATPMIKRTSHIEIVVAERPGVN
;
A
#
# COMPACT_ATOMS: atom_id res chain seq x y z
N MET A 1 2.92 -19.28 74.58
CA MET A 1 2.63 -20.69 74.86
C MET A 1 1.88 -21.28 73.72
N ALA A 2 2.52 -22.25 73.09
CA ALA A 2 1.94 -23.52 72.58
C ALA A 2 0.93 -23.39 71.39
N GLU A 3 0.90 -24.16 70.34
CA GLU A 3 1.70 -25.32 69.94
C GLU A 3 1.35 -25.63 68.47
N LYS A 4 2.35 -26.11 67.75
CA LYS A 4 2.36 -26.80 66.46
C LYS A 4 1.30 -27.93 66.34
N LYS A 5 0.86 -28.11 65.06
CA LYS A 5 0.61 -29.41 64.40
C LYS A 5 0.29 -29.11 62.96
N GLY A 6 0.99 -29.46 61.94
CA GLY A 6 1.58 -30.77 61.63
C GLY A 6 0.62 -31.54 60.71
N GLY A 7 0.58 -31.30 59.38
CA GLY A 7 -0.19 -32.06 58.44
C GLY A 7 0.69 -32.47 57.22
N LYS A 8 0.91 -33.79 57.11
CA LYS A 8 1.77 -34.50 56.15
C LYS A 8 1.29 -34.36 54.70
N PRO A 9 2.19 -34.45 53.72
CA PRO A 9 1.84 -34.40 52.30
C PRO A 9 1.27 -35.74 51.82
N ALA A 10 0.19 -35.66 51.06
CA ALA A 10 -0.46 -36.79 50.43
C ALA A 10 0.33 -37.33 49.26
N ALA A 11 0.40 -38.63 49.15
CA ALA A 11 1.17 -39.44 48.24
C ALA A 11 0.85 -39.21 46.76
N ARG A 12 1.91 -39.03 45.96
CA ARG A 12 1.93 -39.08 44.50
C ARG A 12 1.52 -40.49 44.04
N LYS A 13 0.35 -40.61 43.40
CA LYS A 13 -0.02 -41.80 42.62
C LYS A 13 0.81 -41.91 41.37
N LYS A 14 1.56 -43.00 41.23
CA LYS A 14 2.31 -43.39 40.03
C LYS A 14 1.32 -43.62 38.88
N ALA A 15 1.45 -42.84 37.80
CA ALA A 15 0.74 -43.08 36.57
C ALA A 15 1.41 -44.24 35.81
N ALA A 16 0.60 -45.22 35.43
CA ALA A 16 1.01 -46.43 34.73
C ALA A 16 1.56 -46.12 33.33
N ALA A 17 2.62 -46.84 32.97
CA ALA A 17 3.28 -46.79 31.68
C ALA A 17 2.34 -47.23 30.57
N ARG A 18 2.19 -46.41 29.52
CA ARG A 18 1.55 -46.76 28.25
C ARG A 18 2.51 -47.64 27.42
N PRO A 19 2.03 -48.74 26.80
CA PRO A 19 2.87 -49.57 25.97
C PRO A 19 3.25 -48.84 24.68
N ALA A 20 4.50 -49.02 24.28
CA ALA A 20 5.09 -48.44 23.03
C ALA A 20 4.41 -48.99 21.78
N ALA A 21 3.76 -48.12 21.04
CA ALA A 21 3.25 -48.45 19.70
C ALA A 21 4.42 -48.63 18.71
N LYS A 22 4.47 -49.80 18.08
CA LYS A 22 5.45 -50.16 17.02
C LYS A 22 5.36 -49.14 15.86
N LYS A 23 6.47 -48.45 15.55
CA LYS A 23 6.62 -47.60 14.37
C LYS A 23 6.58 -48.49 13.11
N ALA A 24 5.57 -48.30 12.28
CA ALA A 24 5.57 -48.77 10.90
C ALA A 24 6.55 -47.95 10.05
N PRO A 25 7.24 -48.51 9.07
CA PRO A 25 8.20 -47.77 8.24
C PRO A 25 7.45 -46.80 7.34
N ALA A 26 7.71 -45.50 7.51
CA ALA A 26 7.21 -44.43 6.65
C ALA A 26 7.79 -44.61 5.24
N LYS A 27 6.95 -44.95 4.28
CA LYS A 27 7.24 -44.86 2.85
C LYS A 27 7.57 -43.37 2.55
N LYS A 28 8.82 -43.12 2.15
CA LYS A 28 9.23 -41.82 1.56
C LYS A 28 8.45 -41.62 0.25
N ALA A 29 7.34 -40.94 0.32
CA ALA A 29 6.74 -40.30 -0.86
C ALA A 29 7.58 -39.09 -1.19
N THR A 30 8.35 -39.17 -2.25
CA THR A 30 8.98 -38.03 -2.92
C THR A 30 7.85 -37.18 -3.50
N ALA A 31 7.32 -36.26 -2.66
CA ALA A 31 6.46 -35.18 -3.13
C ALA A 31 7.33 -34.27 -3.98
N ALA A 32 7.23 -34.39 -5.30
CA ALA A 32 7.72 -33.44 -6.24
C ALA A 32 7.10 -32.08 -5.84
N LYS A 33 7.94 -31.18 -5.33
CA LYS A 33 7.59 -29.83 -4.95
C LYS A 33 7.19 -29.12 -6.24
N ALA A 34 5.90 -29.08 -6.54
CA ALA A 34 5.38 -28.27 -7.62
C ALA A 34 5.81 -26.83 -7.33
N GLU A 35 6.76 -26.36 -8.10
CA GLU A 35 7.23 -24.98 -8.09
C GLU A 35 6.05 -24.13 -8.52
N VAL A 36 5.42 -23.50 -7.54
CA VAL A 36 4.37 -22.51 -7.79
C VAL A 36 5.05 -21.35 -8.49
N VAL A 37 5.05 -21.38 -9.82
CA VAL A 37 5.46 -20.26 -10.66
C VAL A 37 4.53 -19.10 -10.31
N ARG A 38 4.98 -18.24 -9.39
CA ARG A 38 4.29 -16.98 -9.12
C ARG A 38 4.44 -16.14 -10.38
N PRO A 39 3.33 -15.72 -11.01
CA PRO A 39 3.44 -14.83 -12.15
C PRO A 39 4.28 -13.61 -11.72
N GLU A 40 5.35 -13.38 -12.43
CA GLU A 40 6.20 -12.21 -12.25
C GLU A 40 5.28 -10.97 -12.28
N PRO A 41 5.42 -10.03 -11.32
CA PRO A 41 4.64 -8.80 -11.36
C PRO A 41 4.93 -8.11 -12.69
N THR A 42 3.92 -7.96 -13.51
CA THR A 42 4.00 -7.28 -14.81
C THR A 42 4.51 -5.87 -14.54
N ARG A 43 5.82 -5.66 -14.69
CA ARG A 43 6.42 -4.33 -14.61
C ARG A 43 5.93 -3.57 -15.83
N ILE A 44 5.08 -2.60 -15.63
CA ILE A 44 4.70 -1.67 -16.68
C ILE A 44 6.01 -1.02 -17.17
N LYS A 45 6.39 -1.32 -18.40
CA LYS A 45 7.52 -0.65 -19.05
C LYS A 45 7.04 0.75 -19.40
N TYR A 46 7.68 1.74 -18.80
CA TYR A 46 7.43 3.15 -19.15
C TYR A 46 8.34 3.51 -20.32
N GLU A 47 7.80 4.24 -21.26
CA GLU A 47 8.59 4.83 -22.33
C GLU A 47 9.71 5.72 -21.74
N PRO A 48 10.85 5.86 -22.42
CA PRO A 48 11.99 6.61 -21.89
C PRO A 48 11.64 8.05 -21.49
N ARG A 49 10.66 8.66 -22.15
CA ARG A 49 10.17 10.01 -21.88
C ARG A 49 9.03 10.09 -20.85
N GLU A 50 8.73 8.99 -20.18
CA GLU A 50 7.68 8.93 -19.15
C GLU A 50 8.28 8.85 -17.76
N ALA A 51 7.79 9.65 -16.83
CA ALA A 51 8.17 9.58 -15.44
C ALA A 51 6.97 9.29 -14.54
N ARG A 52 7.21 8.40 -13.59
CA ARG A 52 6.21 7.94 -12.63
C ARG A 52 6.52 8.39 -11.23
N ALA A 53 5.50 8.81 -10.49
CA ALA A 53 5.56 8.94 -9.05
C ALA A 53 4.41 8.17 -8.38
N LEU A 54 4.72 7.55 -7.25
CA LEU A 54 3.78 6.73 -6.49
C LEU A 54 3.84 7.09 -5.01
N GLN A 55 2.71 7.48 -4.44
CA GLN A 55 2.53 7.61 -3.00
C GLN A 55 1.69 6.45 -2.48
N ARG A 56 2.26 5.64 -1.60
CA ARG A 56 1.54 4.58 -0.91
C ARG A 56 0.96 5.07 0.42
N MET A 57 -0.15 4.48 0.85
CA MET A 57 -0.74 4.66 2.18
C MET A 57 -1.12 6.11 2.52
N ALA A 58 -1.57 6.90 1.54
CA ALA A 58 -2.14 8.21 1.83
C ALA A 58 -3.35 8.07 2.76
N ARG A 59 -3.34 8.76 3.90
CA ARG A 59 -4.41 8.69 4.91
C ARG A 59 -5.65 9.44 4.50
N GLN A 60 -6.20 9.10 3.35
CA GLN A 60 -7.41 9.72 2.81
C GLN A 60 -8.26 8.70 2.04
N SER A 61 -9.57 8.97 1.99
CA SER A 61 -10.50 8.11 1.26
C SER A 61 -10.23 8.19 -0.25
N PRO A 62 -10.15 7.04 -0.96
CA PRO A 62 -9.91 7.00 -2.40
C PRO A 62 -10.98 7.77 -3.19
N TYR A 63 -12.25 7.73 -2.77
CA TYR A 63 -13.33 8.48 -3.42
C TYR A 63 -13.08 10.00 -3.41
N LYS A 64 -12.62 10.53 -2.27
CA LYS A 64 -12.30 11.97 -2.16
C LYS A 64 -11.08 12.36 -2.99
N MET A 65 -10.11 11.45 -3.12
CA MET A 65 -8.93 11.65 -3.97
C MET A 65 -9.28 11.63 -5.46
N ARG A 66 -10.15 10.71 -5.90
CA ARG A 66 -10.58 10.60 -7.30
C ARG A 66 -11.22 11.88 -7.81
N LEU A 67 -12.04 12.54 -7.00
CA LEU A 67 -12.67 13.82 -7.36
C LEU A 67 -11.66 14.92 -7.74
N VAL A 68 -10.45 14.87 -7.19
CA VAL A 68 -9.40 15.85 -7.49
C VAL A 68 -8.53 15.38 -8.65
N ILE A 69 -8.19 14.09 -8.69
CA ILE A 69 -7.37 13.51 -9.76
C ILE A 69 -8.07 13.62 -11.13
N ASP A 70 -9.38 13.42 -11.17
CA ASP A 70 -10.12 13.51 -12.42
C ASP A 70 -10.07 14.92 -13.05
N GLN A 71 -9.82 15.96 -12.24
CA GLN A 71 -9.68 17.34 -12.72
C GLN A 71 -8.32 17.62 -13.37
N ILE A 72 -7.26 16.88 -13.02
CA ILE A 72 -5.91 17.10 -13.54
C ILE A 72 -5.51 16.14 -14.66
N ARG A 73 -6.31 15.10 -14.88
CA ARG A 73 -6.02 14.10 -15.90
C ARG A 73 -6.02 14.72 -17.31
N GLY A 74 -4.94 14.49 -18.09
CA GLY A 74 -4.79 15.01 -19.45
C GLY A 74 -4.41 16.50 -19.56
N LYS A 75 -4.23 17.21 -18.43
CA LYS A 75 -3.81 18.61 -18.41
C LYS A 75 -2.29 18.75 -18.44
N THR A 76 -1.80 19.94 -18.84
CA THR A 76 -0.38 20.28 -18.69
C THR A 76 0.00 20.32 -17.21
N VAL A 77 1.28 20.08 -16.93
CA VAL A 77 1.77 20.07 -15.55
C VAL A 77 1.54 21.40 -14.85
N ASN A 78 1.76 22.50 -15.55
CA ASN A 78 1.57 23.86 -15.00
C ASN A 78 0.11 24.13 -14.64
N GLU A 79 -0.82 23.80 -15.52
CA GLU A 79 -2.26 23.90 -15.24
C GLU A 79 -2.68 23.02 -14.07
N ALA A 80 -2.16 21.80 -14.03
CA ALA A 80 -2.47 20.86 -12.95
C ALA A 80 -1.98 21.38 -11.60
N ILE A 81 -0.77 21.94 -11.51
CA ILE A 81 -0.23 22.54 -10.29
C ILE A 81 -1.07 23.74 -9.88
N ALA A 82 -1.42 24.63 -10.81
CA ALA A 82 -2.27 25.79 -10.52
C ALA A 82 -3.64 25.35 -9.93
N LEU A 83 -4.32 24.39 -10.56
CA LEU A 83 -5.59 23.86 -10.06
C LEU A 83 -5.47 23.24 -8.67
N LEU A 84 -4.39 22.51 -8.40
CA LEU A 84 -4.17 21.88 -7.09
C LEU A 84 -3.89 22.89 -6.01
N THR A 85 -3.11 23.94 -6.29
CA THR A 85 -2.77 25.01 -5.35
C THR A 85 -4.02 25.80 -4.93
N PHE A 86 -4.91 26.14 -5.88
CA PHE A 86 -6.14 26.87 -5.60
C PHE A 86 -7.25 25.99 -5.01
N SER A 87 -7.11 24.68 -5.06
CA SER A 87 -8.13 23.77 -4.55
C SER A 87 -8.18 23.77 -3.01
N LYS A 88 -9.36 24.05 -2.44
CA LYS A 88 -9.62 23.99 -0.99
C LYS A 88 -9.62 22.54 -0.44
N LYS A 89 -9.57 21.52 -1.28
CA LYS A 89 -9.67 20.12 -0.87
C LYS A 89 -8.35 19.64 -0.27
N HIS A 90 -8.40 19.01 0.90
CA HIS A 90 -7.21 18.44 1.57
C HIS A 90 -6.46 17.41 0.67
N ALA A 91 -7.17 16.74 -0.23
CA ALA A 91 -6.62 15.81 -1.20
C ALA A 91 -5.61 16.48 -2.15
N ALA A 92 -5.85 17.73 -2.53
CA ALA A 92 -5.03 18.47 -3.48
C ALA A 92 -3.58 18.58 -3.00
N LYS A 93 -3.35 18.89 -1.72
CA LYS A 93 -2.00 19.02 -1.14
C LYS A 93 -1.16 17.74 -1.25
N GLN A 94 -1.81 16.57 -1.16
CA GLN A 94 -1.09 15.30 -1.28
C GLN A 94 -0.81 14.97 -2.75
N ILE A 95 -1.76 15.22 -3.63
CA ILE A 95 -1.64 14.99 -5.08
C ILE A 95 -0.58 15.93 -5.67
N GLU A 96 -0.54 17.20 -5.24
CA GLU A 96 0.47 18.18 -5.63
C GLU A 96 1.90 17.69 -5.34
N LYS A 97 2.13 17.13 -4.14
CA LYS A 97 3.44 16.58 -3.78
C LYS A 97 3.85 15.42 -4.68
N VAL A 98 2.90 14.55 -5.03
CA VAL A 98 3.17 13.42 -5.94
C VAL A 98 3.45 13.94 -7.35
N LEU A 99 2.71 14.95 -7.82
CA LEU A 99 2.93 15.55 -9.13
C LEU A 99 4.31 16.21 -9.22
N LYS A 100 4.69 17.01 -8.22
CA LYS A 100 6.05 17.61 -8.14
C LYS A 100 7.15 16.53 -8.12
N SER A 101 6.92 15.42 -7.43
CA SER A 101 7.85 14.29 -7.46
C SER A 101 7.93 13.62 -8.84
N ALA A 102 6.81 13.55 -9.58
CA ALA A 102 6.81 13.01 -10.94
C ALA A 102 7.62 13.89 -11.90
N VAL A 103 7.49 15.21 -11.79
CA VAL A 103 8.29 16.17 -12.58
C VAL A 103 9.78 16.04 -12.26
N ALA A 104 10.16 16.05 -10.99
CA ALA A 104 11.56 15.86 -10.60
C ALA A 104 12.14 14.50 -11.06
N ASN A 105 11.31 13.45 -11.11
CA ASN A 105 11.72 12.17 -11.67
C ASN A 105 11.92 12.23 -13.18
N ALA A 106 11.14 13.05 -13.90
CA ALA A 106 11.34 13.28 -15.34
C ALA A 106 12.67 13.99 -15.60
N GLU A 107 12.94 15.08 -14.89
CA GLU A 107 14.19 15.80 -14.97
C GLU A 107 15.42 14.92 -14.65
N ASN A 108 15.32 14.11 -13.58
CA ASN A 108 16.41 13.21 -13.21
C ASN A 108 16.67 12.11 -14.25
N ARG A 109 15.66 11.71 -15.03
CA ARG A 109 15.83 10.75 -16.13
C ARG A 109 16.45 11.38 -17.36
N ALA A 110 16.09 12.62 -17.66
CA ALA A 110 16.63 13.35 -18.80
C ALA A 110 18.13 13.70 -18.64
N ARG A 111 18.59 13.94 -17.39
CA ARG A 111 19.98 14.32 -17.09
C ARG A 111 21.06 13.37 -17.65
N PRO A 112 21.02 12.05 -17.47
CA PRO A 112 22.06 11.15 -17.97
C PRO A 112 22.07 11.04 -19.50
N GLU A 113 20.93 11.33 -20.14
CA GLU A 113 20.80 11.28 -21.60
C GLU A 113 21.18 12.61 -22.29
N ASN A 114 21.62 13.62 -21.51
CA ASN A 114 21.85 15.00 -21.98
C ASN A 114 20.68 15.57 -22.81
N ALA A 115 19.49 15.04 -22.56
CA ALA A 115 18.27 15.51 -23.21
C ALA A 115 17.76 16.76 -22.50
N THR A 116 17.49 17.82 -23.25
CA THR A 116 16.78 18.99 -22.73
C THR A 116 15.31 18.61 -22.59
N LEU A 117 14.84 18.52 -21.34
CA LEU A 117 13.44 18.28 -21.04
C LEU A 117 12.77 19.63 -20.76
N ASP A 118 11.82 20.02 -21.56
CA ASP A 118 11.01 21.21 -21.31
C ASP A 118 9.85 20.85 -20.37
N VAL A 119 9.93 21.37 -19.13
CA VAL A 119 8.90 21.11 -18.10
C VAL A 119 7.52 21.62 -18.53
N ASP A 120 7.48 22.65 -19.35
CA ASP A 120 6.26 23.27 -19.86
C ASP A 120 5.50 22.39 -20.86
N GLU A 121 6.20 21.49 -21.54
CA GLU A 121 5.61 20.52 -22.48
C GLU A 121 5.10 19.25 -21.79
N LEU A 122 5.43 19.07 -20.51
CA LEU A 122 4.95 17.92 -19.76
C LEU A 122 3.45 17.96 -19.53
N PHE A 123 2.80 16.82 -19.73
CA PHE A 123 1.39 16.64 -19.42
C PHE A 123 1.15 15.40 -18.55
N VAL A 124 0.03 15.38 -17.86
CA VAL A 124 -0.41 14.24 -17.02
C VAL A 124 -1.02 13.18 -17.94
N LYS A 125 -0.20 12.20 -18.36
CA LYS A 125 -0.65 11.08 -19.21
C LYS A 125 -1.59 10.16 -18.46
N TYR A 126 -1.24 9.81 -17.24
CA TYR A 126 -2.00 8.85 -16.44
C TYR A 126 -2.03 9.28 -14.98
N ALA A 127 -3.21 9.23 -14.38
CA ALA A 127 -3.38 9.53 -12.97
C ALA A 127 -4.49 8.65 -12.38
N VAL A 128 -4.15 7.83 -11.38
CA VAL A 128 -5.06 6.86 -10.77
C VAL A 128 -4.96 6.86 -9.26
N VAL A 129 -6.08 6.57 -8.61
CA VAL A 129 -6.16 6.31 -7.16
C VAL A 129 -6.70 4.92 -6.92
N ASN A 130 -5.85 4.10 -6.33
CA ASN A 130 -6.19 2.76 -5.90
C ASN A 130 -6.56 2.74 -4.41
N GLU A 131 -7.41 1.78 -4.01
CA GLU A 131 -7.74 1.59 -2.61
C GLU A 131 -6.56 0.99 -1.84
N GLY A 132 -6.29 1.58 -0.68
CA GLY A 132 -5.31 1.04 0.26
C GLY A 132 -5.98 0.29 1.42
N GLN A 133 -5.18 -0.06 2.40
CA GLN A 133 -5.61 -0.77 3.60
C GLN A 133 -6.71 -0.01 4.34
N LYS A 134 -7.74 -0.73 4.79
CA LYS A 134 -8.86 -0.21 5.57
C LYS A 134 -8.64 -0.48 7.05
N MET A 135 -8.53 0.57 7.86
CA MET A 135 -8.38 0.44 9.31
C MET A 135 -9.74 0.52 9.98
N LYS A 136 -10.15 -0.55 10.65
CA LYS A 136 -11.39 -0.58 11.43
C LYS A 136 -11.20 0.15 12.77
N ARG A 137 -12.20 0.92 13.19
CA ARG A 137 -12.28 1.62 14.47
C ARG A 137 -13.72 1.52 14.98
N TRP A 138 -13.90 1.73 16.25
CA TRP A 138 -15.21 1.71 16.89
C TRP A 138 -15.54 3.10 17.44
N THR A 139 -16.75 3.51 17.24
CA THR A 139 -17.28 4.76 17.82
C THR A 139 -18.37 4.41 18.81
N PRO A 140 -18.38 4.99 20.00
CA PRO A 140 -19.44 4.77 20.98
C PRO A 140 -20.78 5.28 20.41
N ALA A 141 -21.84 4.53 20.68
CA ALA A 141 -23.21 4.87 20.29
C ALA A 141 -24.14 4.78 21.51
N ALA A 142 -25.38 5.24 21.33
CA ALA A 142 -26.39 5.22 22.39
C ALA A 142 -26.61 3.82 22.96
N MET A 143 -27.04 3.73 24.21
CA MET A 143 -27.33 2.50 24.97
C MET A 143 -26.13 1.51 25.08
N GLY A 144 -24.91 2.04 25.21
CA GLY A 144 -23.71 1.19 25.38
C GLY A 144 -23.31 0.41 24.14
N ARG A 145 -23.89 0.71 22.96
CA ARG A 145 -23.53 0.07 21.69
C ARG A 145 -22.28 0.70 21.09
N ALA A 146 -21.60 -0.01 20.19
CA ALA A 146 -20.48 0.49 19.41
C ALA A 146 -20.77 0.33 17.91
N THR A 147 -20.54 1.38 17.14
CA THR A 147 -20.67 1.34 15.69
C THR A 147 -19.30 1.25 15.03
N PRO A 148 -19.11 0.39 14.00
CA PRO A 148 -17.86 0.27 13.28
C PRO A 148 -17.63 1.46 12.38
N MET A 149 -16.44 2.09 12.48
CA MET A 149 -15.97 3.15 11.59
C MET A 149 -14.75 2.68 10.81
N ILE A 150 -14.71 2.95 9.51
CA ILE A 150 -13.61 2.56 8.65
C ILE A 150 -12.79 3.81 8.27
N LYS A 151 -11.52 3.86 8.68
CA LYS A 151 -10.53 4.82 8.18
C LYS A 151 -9.90 4.24 6.93
N ARG A 152 -10.22 4.82 5.77
CA ARG A 152 -9.72 4.36 4.47
C ARG A 152 -8.39 5.01 4.15
N THR A 153 -7.52 4.27 3.46
CA THR A 153 -6.29 4.79 2.87
C THR A 153 -6.34 4.61 1.36
N SER A 154 -5.47 5.30 0.65
CA SER A 154 -5.40 5.25 -0.81
C SER A 154 -3.95 5.23 -1.28
N HIS A 155 -3.74 4.75 -2.49
CA HIS A 155 -2.48 4.82 -3.23
C HIS A 155 -2.70 5.74 -4.42
N ILE A 156 -1.80 6.68 -4.61
CA ILE A 156 -1.85 7.66 -5.71
C ILE A 156 -0.72 7.33 -6.66
N GLU A 157 -1.04 7.22 -7.92
CA GLU A 157 -0.07 6.99 -9.00
C GLU A 157 -0.29 8.04 -10.08
N ILE A 158 0.79 8.74 -10.44
CA ILE A 158 0.80 9.76 -11.49
C ILE A 158 1.96 9.45 -12.43
N VAL A 159 1.68 9.49 -13.71
CA VAL A 159 2.66 9.38 -14.80
C VAL A 159 2.57 10.66 -15.63
N VAL A 160 3.69 11.32 -15.75
CA VAL A 160 3.86 12.48 -16.64
C VAL A 160 4.67 12.05 -17.86
N ALA A 161 4.35 12.63 -19.00
CA ALA A 161 5.04 12.39 -20.27
C ALA A 161 5.21 13.71 -21.02
N GLU A 162 6.19 13.78 -21.90
CA GLU A 162 6.26 14.83 -22.91
C GLU A 162 5.11 14.69 -23.89
N ARG A 163 4.52 15.81 -24.28
CA ARG A 163 3.52 15.81 -25.35
C ARG A 163 4.21 15.43 -26.66
N PRO A 164 3.76 14.37 -27.37
CA PRO A 164 4.32 14.07 -28.68
C PRO A 164 4.16 15.33 -29.55
N GLY A 165 5.27 15.84 -30.06
CA GLY A 165 5.28 17.06 -30.86
C GLY A 165 4.24 16.98 -31.96
N VAL A 166 3.44 18.01 -32.08
CA VAL A 166 2.61 18.24 -33.28
C VAL A 166 3.58 18.67 -34.33
N ASN A 167 4.08 17.70 -35.11
CA ASN A 167 4.78 17.99 -36.37
C ASN A 167 3.79 18.46 -37.41
#